data_a343a07b979d9251fe0f2e9d2532c4ea
#
_entry.id   a343a07b979d9251fe0f2e9d2532c4ea
#
_cell.length_a   1.000
_cell.length_b   1.000
_cell.length_c   1.000
_cell.angle_alpha   90.00
_cell.angle_beta   90.00
_cell.angle_gamma   90.00
#
_symmetry.space_group_name_H-M   'P 1'
#
loop_
_entity.id
_entity.type
_entity.pdbx_description
1 polymer ?
#
loop_
_entity_poly.entity_id
_entity_poly.type
_entity_poly.pdbx_seq_one_letter_code
_entity_poly.pdbx_strand_id
1 'polypeptide(L)'
;MRKVFYLVLSLVIASCTSNKELQEKLAFIDVTKEYPEKKIELTDIAGVSYLQLNSKTDDYLYKGSIDYVTENNIIVIDRSQNSVLFFSKEGNPKSHFNRRGQGPEEYSDAASLMYDEANDEVFVSPDFSDHIMVYSSLGEFKRKINLPQTNVNGQMALFDDVSILMYDNTKLWQSTMQSNAPEVEQTIDSVFFLISKLDGTVLDYISLPNKNIDLSYKDLNSVFTGQVSYGRVRKSADGLLLYNPESDTVFHYSKEKHLTPYMHKKPILSSQTPMTVMDICMDAGKYQFIAVYPYRETGKSPTPKYYMRNKATGELFRQKITLSDFEGKELYINPRLLNYYEHAYHFELDFAELEEAYYKNKLSGKLKELVASLLENEESNNVFVFADFY
;
A
#
# COMPACT_ATOMS: atom_id res chain seq x y z
N MET A 1 -0.21 -56.79 10.61
CA MET A 1 -1.26 -55.77 10.44
C MET A 1 -1.42 -54.78 11.62
N ARG A 2 -1.12 -55.14 12.88
CA ARG A 2 -1.28 -54.20 14.01
C ARG A 2 -0.20 -53.07 14.09
N LYS A 3 0.99 -53.29 13.56
CA LYS A 3 2.09 -52.26 13.63
C LYS A 3 1.95 -51.12 12.63
N VAL A 4 1.26 -51.31 11.52
CA VAL A 4 1.03 -50.26 10.50
C VAL A 4 -0.03 -49.26 10.95
N PHE A 5 -1.01 -49.67 11.74
CA PHE A 5 -2.05 -48.79 12.24
C PHE A 5 -1.59 -47.76 13.26
N TYR A 6 -0.58 -48.11 14.08
CA TYR A 6 0.00 -47.16 15.04
C TYR A 6 0.89 -46.10 14.37
N LEU A 7 1.52 -46.38 13.23
CA LEU A 7 2.35 -45.40 12.51
C LEU A 7 1.51 -44.33 11.83
N VAL A 8 0.32 -44.67 11.29
CA VAL A 8 -0.59 -43.72 10.68
C VAL A 8 -1.23 -42.79 11.72
N LEU A 9 -1.54 -43.30 12.89
CA LEU A 9 -2.14 -42.51 13.98
C LEU A 9 -1.13 -41.50 14.58
N SER A 10 0.15 -41.86 14.64
CA SER A 10 1.20 -40.92 15.13
C SER A 10 1.50 -39.78 14.16
N LEU A 11 1.36 -39.99 12.85
CA LEU A 11 1.53 -38.95 11.83
C LEU A 11 0.40 -37.88 11.87
N VAL A 12 -0.84 -38.30 12.15
CA VAL A 12 -1.98 -37.38 12.27
C VAL A 12 -1.86 -36.48 13.53
N ILE A 13 -1.35 -37.04 14.63
CA ILE A 13 -1.16 -36.28 15.88
C ILE A 13 0.00 -35.27 15.74
N ALA A 14 1.07 -35.61 15.02
CA ALA A 14 2.20 -34.69 14.79
C ALA A 14 1.79 -33.50 13.88
N SER A 15 0.88 -33.68 12.91
CA SER A 15 0.36 -32.62 12.08
C SER A 15 -0.50 -31.62 12.85
N CYS A 16 -1.33 -32.10 13.79
CA CYS A 16 -2.16 -31.22 14.61
C CYS A 16 -1.35 -30.42 15.66
N THR A 17 -0.28 -30.99 16.21
CA THR A 17 0.59 -30.28 17.16
C THR A 17 1.43 -29.21 16.48
N SER A 18 1.96 -29.44 15.28
CA SER A 18 2.74 -28.45 14.54
C SER A 18 1.91 -27.21 14.17
N ASN A 19 0.67 -27.40 13.76
CA ASN A 19 -0.23 -26.27 13.44
C ASN A 19 -0.62 -25.45 14.68
N LYS A 20 -0.74 -26.08 15.84
CA LYS A 20 -1.08 -25.39 17.08
C LYS A 20 0.13 -24.61 17.65
N GLU A 21 1.33 -25.15 17.58
CA GLU A 21 2.56 -24.47 17.97
C GLU A 21 2.90 -23.29 17.02
N LEU A 22 2.62 -23.41 15.72
CA LEU A 22 2.74 -22.29 14.77
C LEU A 22 1.75 -21.17 15.08
N GLN A 23 0.51 -21.50 15.41
CA GLN A 23 -0.51 -20.50 15.78
C GLN A 23 -0.17 -19.78 17.10
N GLU A 24 0.46 -20.45 18.06
CA GLU A 24 0.88 -19.83 19.32
C GLU A 24 2.06 -18.85 19.15
N LYS A 25 2.87 -19.00 18.09
CA LYS A 25 4.01 -18.11 17.78
C LYS A 25 3.66 -16.97 16.81
N LEU A 26 2.50 -17.04 16.16
CA LEU A 26 2.09 -16.02 15.20
C LEU A 26 1.83 -14.68 15.88
N ALA A 27 2.40 -13.62 15.33
CA ALA A 27 2.15 -12.27 15.81
C ALA A 27 0.65 -11.92 15.72
N PHE A 28 0.12 -11.23 16.72
CA PHE A 28 -1.28 -10.81 16.70
C PHE A 28 -1.49 -9.43 17.32
N ILE A 29 -2.59 -8.78 16.95
CA ILE A 29 -3.13 -7.61 17.62
C ILE A 29 -4.51 -7.96 18.20
N ASP A 30 -4.73 -7.63 19.46
CA ASP A 30 -6.05 -7.69 20.10
C ASP A 30 -6.70 -6.31 20.03
N VAL A 31 -7.61 -6.14 19.09
CA VAL A 31 -8.24 -4.83 18.80
C VAL A 31 -9.27 -4.40 19.84
N THR A 32 -9.55 -5.26 20.84
CA THR A 32 -10.42 -4.91 21.98
C THR A 32 -9.62 -4.30 23.12
N LYS A 33 -8.29 -4.37 23.08
CA LYS A 33 -7.41 -3.82 24.08
C LYS A 33 -7.00 -2.40 23.77
N GLU A 34 -6.90 -1.58 24.80
CA GLU A 34 -6.18 -0.32 24.69
C GLU A 34 -4.68 -0.57 24.91
N TYR A 35 -3.87 -0.09 23.99
CA TYR A 35 -2.42 -0.14 24.07
C TYR A 35 -1.87 1.21 24.51
N PRO A 36 -0.77 1.24 25.30
CA PRO A 36 -0.17 2.49 25.74
C PRO A 36 0.27 3.33 24.54
N GLU A 37 0.15 4.64 24.64
CA GLU A 37 0.74 5.55 23.68
C GLU A 37 2.24 5.67 23.93
N LYS A 38 3.05 5.63 22.89
CA LYS A 38 4.50 5.83 22.97
C LYS A 38 4.90 6.90 21.97
N LYS A 39 5.36 8.02 22.53
CA LYS A 39 5.96 9.07 21.72
C LYS A 39 7.33 8.61 21.24
N ILE A 40 7.57 8.71 19.94
CA ILE A 40 8.83 8.35 19.28
C ILE A 40 9.20 9.47 18.34
N GLU A 41 10.42 9.93 18.39
CA GLU A 41 10.92 10.83 17.37
C GLU A 41 11.26 10.04 16.09
N LEU A 42 10.92 10.58 14.93
CA LEU A 42 11.16 9.87 13.67
C LEU A 42 12.65 9.53 13.50
N THR A 43 13.52 10.42 13.94
CA THR A 43 14.98 10.21 13.93
C THR A 43 15.49 9.08 14.83
N ASP A 44 14.69 8.61 15.80
CA ASP A 44 15.06 7.47 16.64
C ASP A 44 14.89 6.13 15.92
N ILE A 45 14.11 6.11 14.84
CA ILE A 45 13.71 4.89 14.12
C ILE A 45 14.05 4.91 12.64
N ALA A 46 14.40 6.08 12.08
CA ALA A 46 14.69 6.26 10.66
C ALA A 46 15.73 7.35 10.40
N GLY A 47 16.46 7.22 9.30
CA GLY A 47 17.15 8.34 8.68
C GLY A 47 16.16 9.30 8.07
N VAL A 48 16.25 10.60 8.38
CA VAL A 48 15.28 11.61 7.94
C VAL A 48 15.94 12.60 6.97
N SER A 49 15.28 12.83 5.84
CA SER A 49 15.66 13.86 4.88
C SER A 49 14.43 14.64 4.39
N TYR A 50 14.66 15.87 3.93
CA TYR A 50 13.63 16.76 3.43
C TYR A 50 13.88 17.08 1.98
N LEU A 51 12.81 17.08 1.19
CA LEU A 51 12.89 17.30 -0.24
C LEU A 51 11.70 18.11 -0.73
N GLN A 52 11.94 19.07 -1.61
CA GLN A 52 10.93 19.66 -2.47
C GLN A 52 11.19 19.22 -3.91
N LEU A 53 10.14 18.80 -4.62
CA LEU A 53 10.27 18.51 -6.05
C LEU A 53 10.30 19.81 -6.83
N ASN A 54 11.34 19.97 -7.66
CA ASN A 54 11.53 21.16 -8.46
C ASN A 54 10.52 21.21 -9.63
N SER A 55 9.56 22.11 -9.55
CA SER A 55 8.49 22.32 -10.52
C SER A 55 8.56 23.72 -11.18
N LYS A 56 9.76 24.26 -11.36
CA LYS A 56 9.97 25.62 -11.92
C LYS A 56 9.56 25.78 -13.37
N THR A 57 9.38 24.68 -14.09
CA THR A 57 8.92 24.70 -15.48
C THR A 57 7.49 24.21 -15.57
N ASP A 58 6.71 24.78 -16.49
CA ASP A 58 5.28 24.43 -16.69
C ASP A 58 5.06 22.93 -16.90
N ASP A 59 6.01 22.24 -17.53
CA ASP A 59 5.97 20.81 -17.80
C ASP A 59 6.04 19.93 -16.53
N TYR A 60 6.51 20.49 -15.42
CA TYR A 60 6.67 19.81 -14.13
C TYR A 60 5.80 20.38 -13.02
N LEU A 61 4.85 21.25 -13.37
CA LEU A 61 3.79 21.62 -12.45
C LEU A 61 2.85 20.42 -12.26
N TYR A 62 2.52 20.10 -11.04
CA TYR A 62 1.66 18.97 -10.73
C TYR A 62 0.68 19.26 -9.58
N LYS A 63 -0.42 18.54 -9.58
CA LYS A 63 -1.35 18.44 -8.45
C LYS A 63 -1.40 17.00 -7.98
N GLY A 64 -0.97 16.76 -6.78
CA GLY A 64 -0.92 15.42 -6.20
C GLY A 64 0.27 15.22 -5.30
N SER A 65 0.50 13.98 -4.91
CA SER A 65 1.61 13.55 -4.08
C SER A 65 2.49 12.55 -4.83
N ILE A 66 3.57 12.12 -4.21
CA ILE A 66 4.43 11.07 -4.75
C ILE A 66 3.64 9.76 -4.82
N ASP A 67 3.58 9.15 -6.00
CA ASP A 67 2.89 7.88 -6.25
C ASP A 67 3.83 6.68 -6.17
N TYR A 68 5.08 6.85 -6.59
CA TYR A 68 6.04 5.75 -6.63
C TYR A 68 7.46 6.24 -6.37
N VAL A 69 8.23 5.46 -5.62
CA VAL A 69 9.65 5.73 -5.34
C VAL A 69 10.45 4.47 -5.65
N THR A 70 11.53 4.65 -6.42
CA THR A 70 12.50 3.58 -6.71
C THR A 70 13.88 3.95 -6.14
N GLU A 71 14.90 3.20 -6.47
CA GLU A 71 16.27 3.52 -6.07
C GLU A 71 16.72 4.90 -6.59
N ASN A 72 16.42 5.22 -7.84
CA ASN A 72 16.93 6.41 -8.52
C ASN A 72 15.86 7.41 -8.95
N ASN A 73 14.58 7.11 -8.73
CA ASN A 73 13.48 7.95 -9.22
C ASN A 73 12.40 8.18 -8.17
N ILE A 74 11.80 9.35 -8.25
CA ILE A 74 10.53 9.72 -7.62
C ILE A 74 9.54 9.98 -8.74
N ILE A 75 8.36 9.38 -8.66
CA ILE A 75 7.35 9.44 -9.70
C ILE A 75 6.06 10.02 -9.13
N VAL A 76 5.52 11.00 -9.83
CA VAL A 76 4.25 11.66 -9.51
C VAL A 76 3.29 11.47 -10.67
N ILE A 77 2.05 11.11 -10.37
CA ILE A 77 0.95 11.16 -11.34
C ILE A 77 0.17 12.45 -11.08
N ASP A 78 0.22 13.37 -12.01
CA ASP A 78 -0.74 14.47 -12.02
C ASP A 78 -2.08 13.98 -12.58
N ARG A 79 -2.99 13.60 -11.69
CA ARG A 79 -4.31 13.08 -12.06
C ARG A 79 -5.22 14.13 -12.68
N SER A 80 -4.91 15.42 -12.50
CA SER A 80 -5.68 16.50 -13.14
C SER A 80 -5.41 16.59 -14.64
N GLN A 81 -4.19 16.26 -15.05
CA GLN A 81 -3.76 16.27 -16.45
C GLN A 81 -3.51 14.86 -17.00
N ASN A 82 -3.46 13.84 -16.15
CA ASN A 82 -3.04 12.46 -16.47
C ASN A 82 -1.60 12.40 -17.00
N SER A 83 -0.72 13.22 -16.44
CA SER A 83 0.70 13.24 -16.76
C SER A 83 1.48 12.42 -15.74
N VAL A 84 2.51 11.72 -16.20
CA VAL A 84 3.47 10.98 -15.38
C VAL A 84 4.78 11.75 -15.38
N LEU A 85 5.25 12.16 -14.20
CA LEU A 85 6.45 12.97 -14.04
C LEU A 85 7.50 12.20 -13.26
N PHE A 86 8.73 12.22 -13.76
CA PHE A 86 9.90 11.61 -13.15
C PHE A 86 10.84 12.66 -12.60
N PHE A 87 11.25 12.47 -11.37
CA PHE A 87 12.26 13.30 -10.70
C PHE A 87 13.41 12.40 -10.21
N SER A 88 14.59 12.97 -10.06
CA SER A 88 15.69 12.31 -9.37
C SER A 88 15.42 12.24 -7.85
N LYS A 89 16.25 11.51 -7.12
CA LYS A 89 16.17 11.44 -5.64
C LYS A 89 16.44 12.79 -4.96
N GLU A 90 17.09 13.71 -5.66
CA GLU A 90 17.32 15.09 -5.23
C GLU A 90 16.18 16.05 -5.63
N GLY A 91 15.10 15.50 -6.23
CA GLY A 91 13.92 16.27 -6.63
C GLY A 91 14.06 17.03 -7.96
N ASN A 92 15.13 16.78 -8.73
CA ASN A 92 15.31 17.42 -10.03
C ASN A 92 14.48 16.73 -11.12
N PRO A 93 13.86 17.50 -12.05
CA PRO A 93 13.16 16.94 -13.19
C PRO A 93 14.07 16.04 -14.04
N LYS A 94 13.52 14.89 -14.48
CA LYS A 94 14.22 13.95 -15.38
C LYS A 94 13.48 13.79 -16.70
N SER A 95 12.23 13.37 -16.63
CA SER A 95 11.38 13.18 -17.82
C SER A 95 9.90 13.27 -17.41
N HIS A 96 9.05 13.53 -18.38
CA HIS A 96 7.62 13.48 -18.20
C HIS A 96 6.95 12.99 -19.49
N PHE A 97 5.76 12.44 -19.36
CA PHE A 97 4.92 12.15 -20.51
C PHE A 97 3.44 12.22 -20.16
N ASN A 98 2.64 12.50 -21.19
CA ASN A 98 1.19 12.37 -21.17
C ASN A 98 0.77 11.58 -22.41
N ARG A 99 0.18 10.41 -22.20
CA ARG A 99 -0.34 9.53 -23.26
C ARG A 99 -1.84 9.32 -23.13
N ARG A 100 -2.53 10.30 -22.51
CA ARG A 100 -3.98 10.25 -22.41
C ARG A 100 -4.63 10.45 -23.78
N GLY A 101 -5.50 9.50 -24.17
CA GLY A 101 -6.23 9.56 -25.41
C GLY A 101 -7.11 8.34 -25.65
N GLN A 102 -7.52 8.13 -26.90
CA GLN A 102 -8.35 7.02 -27.34
C GLN A 102 -7.67 6.16 -28.40
N GLY A 103 -6.42 6.43 -28.68
CA GLY A 103 -5.64 5.66 -29.65
C GLY A 103 -5.17 4.31 -29.10
N PRO A 104 -4.67 3.41 -29.99
CA PRO A 104 -4.27 2.05 -29.59
C PRO A 104 -3.05 2.00 -28.66
N GLU A 105 -2.28 3.07 -28.58
CA GLU A 105 -1.09 3.22 -27.75
C GLU A 105 -1.29 4.24 -26.62
N GLU A 106 -2.55 4.61 -26.33
CA GLU A 106 -2.91 5.63 -25.36
C GLU A 106 -3.71 5.01 -24.21
N TYR A 107 -3.68 5.67 -23.04
CA TYR A 107 -4.52 5.30 -21.90
C TYR A 107 -5.65 6.33 -21.70
N SER A 108 -6.79 5.87 -21.21
CA SER A 108 -7.92 6.76 -20.87
C SER A 108 -7.60 7.65 -19.66
N ASP A 109 -6.95 7.06 -18.66
CA ASP A 109 -6.51 7.70 -17.43
C ASP A 109 -5.33 6.93 -16.82
N ALA A 110 -4.59 7.58 -15.94
CA ALA A 110 -3.48 6.96 -15.20
C ALA A 110 -3.92 6.69 -13.75
N ALA A 111 -4.86 5.76 -13.55
CA ALA A 111 -5.43 5.48 -12.25
C ALA A 111 -4.44 4.79 -11.31
N SER A 112 -3.67 3.83 -11.83
CA SER A 112 -2.62 3.10 -11.09
C SER A 112 -1.35 3.00 -11.92
N LEU A 113 -0.21 3.10 -11.25
CA LEU A 113 1.11 3.04 -11.88
C LEU A 113 2.05 2.14 -11.09
N MET A 114 2.91 1.46 -11.84
CA MET A 114 4.04 0.70 -11.32
C MET A 114 5.24 0.92 -12.23
N TYR A 115 6.45 0.99 -11.69
CA TYR A 115 7.66 1.19 -12.47
C TYR A 115 8.70 0.11 -12.17
N ASP A 116 9.08 -0.59 -13.22
CA ASP A 116 10.23 -1.49 -13.23
C ASP A 116 11.45 -0.73 -13.75
N GLU A 117 12.25 -0.21 -12.81
CA GLU A 117 13.39 0.63 -13.13
C GLU A 117 14.48 -0.13 -13.90
N ALA A 118 14.68 -1.43 -13.59
CA ALA A 118 15.71 -2.24 -14.21
C ALA A 118 15.48 -2.43 -15.73
N ASN A 119 14.21 -2.48 -16.14
CA ASN A 119 13.81 -2.66 -17.54
C ASN A 119 13.29 -1.37 -18.20
N ASP A 120 13.31 -0.26 -17.48
CA ASP A 120 12.68 1.01 -17.88
C ASP A 120 11.25 0.81 -18.37
N GLU A 121 10.41 0.16 -17.56
CA GLU A 121 9.03 -0.15 -17.90
C GLU A 121 8.04 0.49 -16.92
N VAL A 122 7.24 1.42 -17.44
CA VAL A 122 6.15 2.08 -16.73
C VAL A 122 4.85 1.38 -17.09
N PHE A 123 4.27 0.69 -16.12
CA PHE A 123 2.98 0.02 -16.27
C PHE A 123 1.88 0.98 -15.82
N VAL A 124 1.01 1.38 -16.72
CA VAL A 124 -0.14 2.25 -16.44
C VAL A 124 -1.42 1.42 -16.59
N SER A 125 -2.17 1.30 -15.51
CA SER A 125 -3.46 0.62 -15.50
C SER A 125 -4.58 1.67 -15.40
N PRO A 126 -5.38 1.85 -16.46
CA PRO A 126 -6.59 2.67 -16.36
C PRO A 126 -7.64 2.02 -15.46
N ASP A 127 -8.52 2.83 -14.88
CA ASP A 127 -9.68 2.30 -14.15
C ASP A 127 -10.66 1.61 -15.12
N PHE A 128 -11.31 0.57 -14.63
CA PHE A 128 -12.29 -0.22 -15.40
C PHE A 128 -11.74 -0.76 -16.72
N SER A 129 -10.46 -1.09 -16.75
CA SER A 129 -9.78 -1.53 -17.96
C SER A 129 -9.50 -3.03 -17.93
N ASP A 130 -9.52 -3.63 -19.11
CA ASP A 130 -9.11 -5.02 -19.37
C ASP A 130 -7.63 -5.12 -19.79
N HIS A 131 -6.86 -4.06 -19.58
CA HIS A 131 -5.47 -4.03 -20.01
C HIS A 131 -4.60 -3.07 -19.19
N ILE A 132 -3.29 -3.28 -19.28
CA ILE A 132 -2.24 -2.42 -18.80
C ILE A 132 -1.44 -1.91 -20.01
N MET A 133 -1.16 -0.62 -20.04
CA MET A 133 -0.30 -0.01 -21.04
C MET A 133 1.12 0.10 -20.50
N VAL A 134 2.12 -0.28 -21.30
CA VAL A 134 3.53 -0.25 -20.90
C VAL A 134 4.30 0.73 -21.75
N TYR A 135 5.01 1.65 -21.09
CA TYR A 135 5.83 2.70 -21.70
C TYR A 135 7.25 2.67 -21.15
N SER A 136 8.17 3.37 -21.80
CA SER A 136 9.43 3.77 -21.18
C SER A 136 9.21 4.97 -20.25
N SER A 137 10.22 5.33 -19.45
CA SER A 137 10.21 6.56 -18.65
C SER A 137 10.15 7.86 -19.49
N LEU A 138 10.42 7.75 -20.79
CA LEU A 138 10.26 8.83 -21.77
C LEU A 138 8.86 8.84 -22.44
N GLY A 139 7.98 7.91 -22.06
CA GLY A 139 6.63 7.79 -22.63
C GLY A 139 6.58 7.09 -24.01
N GLU A 140 7.61 6.39 -24.43
CA GLU A 140 7.58 5.58 -25.63
C GLU A 140 6.76 4.32 -25.37
N PHE A 141 5.75 4.06 -26.20
CA PHE A 141 4.92 2.87 -26.08
C PHE A 141 5.74 1.61 -26.35
N LYS A 142 5.68 0.64 -25.44
CA LYS A 142 6.36 -0.65 -25.57
C LYS A 142 5.40 -1.77 -25.93
N ARG A 143 4.29 -1.90 -25.23
CA ARG A 143 3.26 -2.94 -25.45
C ARG A 143 1.99 -2.68 -24.64
N LYS A 144 0.96 -3.42 -25.01
CA LYS A 144 -0.29 -3.57 -24.27
C LYS A 144 -0.34 -4.98 -23.66
N ILE A 145 -0.64 -5.08 -22.39
CA ILE A 145 -0.85 -6.34 -21.66
C ILE A 145 -2.35 -6.51 -21.47
N ASN A 146 -2.94 -7.57 -22.00
CA ASN A 146 -4.35 -7.85 -21.80
C ASN A 146 -4.55 -8.57 -20.46
N LEU A 147 -5.51 -8.11 -19.68
CA LEU A 147 -5.86 -8.75 -18.41
C LEU A 147 -6.92 -9.83 -18.64
N PRO A 148 -6.94 -10.87 -17.80
CA PRO A 148 -7.92 -11.95 -17.92
C PRO A 148 -9.35 -11.49 -17.63
N GLN A 149 -9.49 -10.35 -16.99
CA GLN A 149 -10.76 -9.72 -16.64
C GLN A 149 -10.59 -8.20 -16.48
N THR A 150 -11.70 -7.48 -16.51
CA THR A 150 -11.71 -6.03 -16.25
C THR A 150 -11.18 -5.76 -14.84
N ASN A 151 -10.17 -4.92 -14.73
CA ASN A 151 -9.60 -4.49 -13.47
C ASN A 151 -10.39 -3.28 -12.94
N VAL A 152 -10.91 -3.40 -11.73
CA VAL A 152 -11.64 -2.31 -11.08
C VAL A 152 -10.88 -1.91 -9.82
N ASN A 153 -10.26 -0.73 -9.82
CA ASN A 153 -9.45 -0.25 -8.69
C ASN A 153 -8.47 -1.31 -8.15
N GLY A 154 -7.96 -2.16 -9.04
CA GLY A 154 -7.04 -3.23 -8.68
C GLY A 154 -5.65 -2.68 -8.35
N GLN A 155 -4.94 -3.40 -7.51
CA GLN A 155 -3.55 -3.10 -7.22
C GLN A 155 -2.64 -4.02 -8.00
N MET A 156 -1.50 -3.49 -8.39
CA MET A 156 -0.40 -4.26 -8.97
C MET A 156 0.88 -4.01 -8.19
N ALA A 157 1.66 -5.06 -8.09
CA ALA A 157 3.00 -5.00 -7.50
C ALA A 157 3.97 -5.85 -8.34
N LEU A 158 5.16 -5.34 -8.56
CA LEU A 158 6.25 -6.17 -9.10
C LEU A 158 6.52 -7.31 -8.13
N PHE A 159 6.45 -8.54 -8.64
CA PHE A 159 6.75 -9.73 -7.85
C PHE A 159 8.17 -10.23 -8.13
N ASP A 160 8.47 -10.43 -9.39
CA ASP A 160 9.80 -10.82 -9.88
C ASP A 160 10.07 -10.23 -11.28
N ASP A 161 11.15 -10.65 -11.92
CA ASP A 161 11.58 -10.13 -13.23
C ASP A 161 10.58 -10.44 -14.37
N VAL A 162 9.68 -11.41 -14.18
CA VAL A 162 8.79 -11.90 -15.24
C VAL A 162 7.31 -11.75 -14.89
N SER A 163 6.98 -11.45 -13.63
CA SER A 163 5.59 -11.45 -13.16
C SER A 163 5.19 -10.24 -12.35
N ILE A 164 3.90 -9.93 -12.45
CA ILE A 164 3.18 -8.90 -11.68
C ILE A 164 2.17 -9.62 -10.80
N LEU A 165 2.16 -9.29 -9.51
CA LEU A 165 1.06 -9.68 -8.63
C LEU A 165 -0.08 -8.68 -8.81
N MET A 166 -1.25 -9.21 -9.09
CA MET A 166 -2.50 -8.47 -9.19
C MET A 166 -3.39 -8.75 -7.98
N TYR A 167 -4.05 -7.70 -7.51
CA TYR A 167 -5.19 -7.81 -6.59
C TYR A 167 -6.46 -7.42 -7.34
N ASP A 168 -7.41 -8.33 -7.41
CA ASP A 168 -8.71 -8.09 -8.05
C ASP A 168 -9.73 -7.58 -7.02
N ASN A 169 -10.19 -6.38 -7.24
CA ASN A 169 -11.20 -5.74 -6.40
C ASN A 169 -12.63 -5.79 -6.99
N THR A 170 -12.80 -6.44 -8.14
CA THR A 170 -14.06 -6.42 -8.91
C THR A 170 -15.25 -6.90 -8.09
N LYS A 171 -15.14 -8.02 -7.41
CA LYS A 171 -16.22 -8.58 -6.57
C LYS A 171 -16.64 -7.63 -5.46
N LEU A 172 -15.68 -7.02 -4.81
CA LEU A 172 -15.93 -6.08 -3.73
C LEU A 172 -16.54 -4.78 -4.26
N TRP A 173 -16.06 -4.31 -5.41
CA TRP A 173 -16.64 -3.15 -6.07
C TRP A 173 -18.08 -3.39 -6.53
N GLN A 174 -18.37 -4.52 -7.19
CA GLN A 174 -19.74 -4.92 -7.57
C GLN A 174 -20.66 -4.97 -6.36
N SER A 175 -20.17 -5.48 -5.24
CA SER A 175 -20.93 -5.54 -4.00
C SER A 175 -21.21 -4.15 -3.39
N THR A 176 -20.46 -3.10 -3.77
CA THR A 176 -20.62 -1.73 -3.26
C THR A 176 -21.44 -0.84 -4.18
N MET A 177 -21.55 -1.16 -5.47
CA MET A 177 -22.37 -0.42 -6.42
C MET A 177 -23.81 -0.92 -6.40
N GLN A 178 -24.76 0.01 -6.27
CA GLN A 178 -26.19 -0.30 -6.28
C GLN A 178 -26.60 -0.97 -7.60
N SER A 179 -27.74 -1.62 -7.59
CA SER A 179 -28.40 -2.49 -8.58
C SER A 179 -28.32 -2.16 -10.08
N ASN A 180 -27.67 -1.07 -10.48
CA ASN A 180 -27.52 -0.64 -11.88
C ASN A 180 -26.09 -0.77 -12.42
N ALA A 181 -25.14 -1.30 -11.64
CA ALA A 181 -23.81 -1.58 -12.17
C ALA A 181 -23.87 -2.77 -13.14
N PRO A 182 -23.15 -2.73 -14.27
CA PRO A 182 -23.08 -3.89 -15.16
C PRO A 182 -22.53 -5.09 -14.37
N GLU A 183 -23.19 -6.22 -14.53
CA GLU A 183 -22.75 -7.49 -13.97
C GLU A 183 -21.42 -7.85 -14.67
N VAL A 184 -20.31 -7.73 -13.98
CA VAL A 184 -19.00 -8.18 -14.47
C VAL A 184 -18.87 -9.64 -14.07
N GLU A 185 -18.82 -10.52 -15.07
CA GLU A 185 -18.62 -11.93 -14.85
C GLU A 185 -17.23 -12.15 -14.21
N GLN A 186 -17.22 -12.60 -12.95
CA GLN A 186 -15.98 -12.94 -12.28
C GLN A 186 -15.56 -14.35 -12.68
N THR A 187 -14.54 -14.44 -13.50
CA THR A 187 -13.99 -15.71 -13.98
C THR A 187 -12.98 -16.35 -13.03
N ILE A 188 -12.55 -15.61 -11.99
CA ILE A 188 -11.48 -16.00 -11.09
C ILE A 188 -11.96 -16.04 -9.65
N ASP A 189 -11.82 -17.20 -8.98
CA ASP A 189 -12.18 -17.36 -7.57
C ASP A 189 -11.18 -16.72 -6.59
N SER A 190 -9.95 -16.46 -7.04
CA SER A 190 -8.90 -15.89 -6.21
C SER A 190 -8.75 -14.40 -6.45
N VAL A 191 -8.75 -13.62 -5.38
CA VAL A 191 -8.53 -12.16 -5.44
C VAL A 191 -7.06 -11.79 -5.67
N PHE A 192 -6.12 -12.72 -5.51
CA PHE A 192 -4.69 -12.51 -5.82
C PHE A 192 -4.24 -13.51 -6.88
N PHE A 193 -3.53 -13.00 -7.88
CA PHE A 193 -2.97 -13.83 -8.94
C PHE A 193 -1.72 -13.19 -9.55
N LEU A 194 -0.86 -14.03 -10.12
CA LEU A 194 0.31 -13.59 -10.87
C LEU A 194 0.00 -13.59 -12.37
N ILE A 195 0.40 -12.54 -13.04
CA ILE A 195 0.36 -12.44 -14.51
C ILE A 195 1.76 -12.26 -15.08
N SER A 196 1.94 -12.69 -16.31
CA SER A 196 3.14 -12.43 -17.10
C SER A 196 3.27 -10.93 -17.42
N LYS A 197 4.44 -10.35 -17.18
CA LYS A 197 4.77 -8.96 -17.58
C LYS A 197 4.78 -8.79 -19.11
N LEU A 198 4.88 -9.87 -19.87
CA LEU A 198 4.97 -9.83 -21.32
C LEU A 198 3.59 -9.64 -21.96
N ASP A 199 2.61 -10.46 -21.56
CA ASP A 199 1.35 -10.63 -22.30
C ASP A 199 0.09 -10.71 -21.41
N GLY A 200 0.24 -10.74 -20.08
CA GLY A 200 -0.87 -10.84 -19.14
C GLY A 200 -1.40 -12.25 -18.91
N THR A 201 -0.77 -13.27 -19.50
CA THR A 201 -1.13 -14.67 -19.21
C THR A 201 -1.06 -14.93 -17.71
N VAL A 202 -2.10 -15.54 -17.14
CA VAL A 202 -2.12 -15.91 -15.73
C VAL A 202 -1.13 -17.05 -15.49
N LEU A 203 -0.20 -16.79 -14.58
CA LEU A 203 0.86 -17.72 -14.21
C LEU A 203 0.51 -18.53 -12.96
N ASP A 204 -0.24 -17.94 -12.02
CA ASP A 204 -0.61 -18.60 -10.78
C ASP A 204 -1.78 -17.88 -10.11
N TYR A 205 -2.57 -18.61 -9.31
CA TYR A 205 -3.62 -18.08 -8.46
C TYR A 205 -3.26 -18.29 -6.99
N ILE A 206 -3.35 -17.23 -6.20
CA ILE A 206 -3.00 -17.27 -4.78
C ILE A 206 -4.27 -17.26 -3.95
N SER A 207 -4.67 -18.44 -3.47
CA SER A 207 -5.83 -18.59 -2.59
C SER A 207 -5.42 -18.38 -1.14
N LEU A 208 -5.95 -17.34 -0.50
CA LEU A 208 -5.76 -17.14 0.93
C LEU A 208 -6.65 -18.11 1.71
N PRO A 209 -6.08 -18.89 2.65
CA PRO A 209 -6.88 -19.69 3.57
C PRO A 209 -7.67 -18.80 4.55
N ASN A 210 -8.70 -19.35 5.18
CA ASN A 210 -9.49 -18.70 6.24
C ASN A 210 -10.29 -17.47 5.77
N LYS A 211 -11.18 -17.66 4.81
CA LYS A 211 -12.29 -16.72 4.59
C LYS A 211 -13.24 -16.83 5.79
N ASN A 212 -13.19 -15.86 6.70
CA ASN A 212 -14.00 -15.86 7.91
C ASN A 212 -15.39 -15.25 7.69
N ILE A 213 -15.57 -14.47 6.64
CA ILE A 213 -16.82 -13.78 6.33
C ILE A 213 -16.94 -13.62 4.81
N ASP A 214 -18.11 -13.91 4.30
CA ASP A 214 -18.57 -13.39 3.02
C ASP A 214 -19.08 -11.96 3.27
N LEU A 215 -18.33 -10.96 2.83
CA LEU A 215 -18.73 -9.56 2.87
C LEU A 215 -19.76 -9.31 1.77
N SER A 216 -20.87 -10.05 1.79
CA SER A 216 -21.93 -9.89 0.82
C SER A 216 -22.64 -8.55 0.96
N TYR A 217 -23.08 -8.02 -0.17
CA TYR A 217 -23.64 -6.69 -0.37
C TYR A 217 -24.87 -6.35 0.50
N LYS A 218 -25.68 -7.31 0.92
CA LYS A 218 -26.93 -7.04 1.67
C LYS A 218 -26.73 -6.22 2.94
N ASP A 219 -25.51 -6.26 3.46
CA ASP A 219 -25.12 -5.50 4.65
C ASP A 219 -24.42 -4.18 4.35
N LEU A 220 -24.17 -3.86 3.06
CA LEU A 220 -23.34 -2.72 2.63
C LEU A 220 -24.11 -1.44 2.33
N ASN A 221 -25.43 -1.40 2.52
CA ASN A 221 -26.30 -0.24 2.22
C ASN A 221 -25.88 1.09 2.87
N SER A 222 -24.78 1.13 3.61
CA SER A 222 -24.27 2.33 4.26
C SER A 222 -22.75 2.48 4.18
N VAL A 223 -22.07 1.67 3.37
CA VAL A 223 -20.60 1.69 3.34
C VAL A 223 -20.08 2.66 2.30
N PHE A 224 -19.27 3.55 2.78
CA PHE A 224 -18.48 4.45 1.97
C PHE A 224 -17.49 3.65 1.12
N THR A 225 -17.63 3.70 -0.19
CA THR A 225 -16.75 3.04 -1.16
C THR A 225 -15.26 3.36 -0.97
N GLY A 226 -14.93 4.50 -0.37
CA GLY A 226 -13.55 4.92 -0.11
C GLY A 226 -12.76 4.08 0.90
N GLN A 227 -13.40 3.19 1.69
CA GLN A 227 -12.70 2.38 2.70
C GLN A 227 -12.18 1.05 2.16
N VAL A 228 -12.79 0.60 1.11
CA VAL A 228 -12.48 -0.70 0.51
C VAL A 228 -11.26 -0.66 -0.38
N SER A 229 -10.81 0.52 -0.76
CA SER A 229 -9.67 0.75 -1.65
C SER A 229 -8.31 0.80 -0.95
N TYR A 230 -8.22 0.47 0.34
CA TYR A 230 -6.91 0.39 0.99
C TYR A 230 -6.14 -0.84 0.52
N GLY A 231 -4.89 -0.59 0.19
CA GLY A 231 -4.01 -1.55 -0.41
C GLY A 231 -3.95 -2.90 0.28
N ARG A 232 -4.12 -3.92 -0.51
CA ARG A 232 -4.14 -5.33 -0.09
C ARG A 232 -2.79 -5.99 -0.25
N VAL A 233 -1.87 -5.30 -0.88
CA VAL A 233 -0.50 -5.75 -1.15
C VAL A 233 0.48 -4.77 -0.53
N ARG A 234 1.47 -5.27 0.19
CA ARG A 234 2.58 -4.48 0.75
C ARG A 234 3.88 -5.19 0.45
N LYS A 235 4.93 -4.42 0.21
CA LYS A 235 6.28 -4.98 0.14
C LYS A 235 6.75 -5.45 1.51
N SER A 236 7.53 -6.52 1.53
CA SER A 236 8.31 -6.99 2.67
C SER A 236 9.74 -7.31 2.20
N ALA A 237 10.65 -7.58 3.13
CA ALA A 237 12.07 -7.78 2.80
C ALA A 237 12.34 -8.90 1.78
N ASP A 238 11.52 -9.95 1.76
CA ASP A 238 11.71 -11.14 0.92
C ASP A 238 10.44 -11.57 0.16
N GLY A 239 9.53 -10.61 -0.11
CA GLY A 239 8.31 -10.92 -0.83
C GLY A 239 7.23 -9.85 -0.64
N LEU A 240 5.99 -10.31 -0.53
CA LEU A 240 4.83 -9.45 -0.41
C LEU A 240 3.95 -9.86 0.78
N LEU A 241 3.37 -8.89 1.47
CA LEU A 241 2.30 -9.12 2.43
C LEU A 241 0.97 -8.98 1.69
N LEU A 242 0.14 -10.00 1.84
CA LEU A 242 -1.17 -10.08 1.21
C LEU A 242 -2.26 -10.04 2.29
N TYR A 243 -3.22 -9.19 2.09
CA TYR A 243 -4.35 -9.02 3.00
C TYR A 243 -5.67 -8.98 2.25
N ASN A 244 -6.63 -9.81 2.68
CA ASN A 244 -8.02 -9.72 2.26
C ASN A 244 -8.88 -9.28 3.46
N PRO A 245 -9.75 -8.24 3.32
CA PRO A 245 -10.64 -7.81 4.40
C PRO A 245 -11.53 -8.90 4.98
N GLU A 246 -11.84 -9.92 4.18
CA GLU A 246 -12.60 -11.10 4.62
C GLU A 246 -11.80 -12.01 5.55
N SER A 247 -10.50 -11.78 5.70
CA SER A 247 -9.61 -12.56 6.55
C SER A 247 -9.14 -11.76 7.76
N ASP A 248 -9.01 -12.44 8.90
CA ASP A 248 -8.37 -11.86 10.09
C ASP A 248 -6.84 -12.01 10.08
N THR A 249 -6.29 -12.55 9.00
CA THR A 249 -4.87 -12.88 8.87
C THR A 249 -4.27 -12.19 7.65
N VAL A 250 -3.13 -11.52 7.87
CA VAL A 250 -2.21 -11.09 6.83
C VAL A 250 -1.27 -12.25 6.53
N PHE A 251 -1.04 -12.51 5.27
CA PHE A 251 -0.15 -13.57 4.80
C PHE A 251 1.10 -12.96 4.18
N HIS A 252 2.21 -13.62 4.36
CA HIS A 252 3.45 -13.38 3.64
C HIS A 252 3.56 -14.34 2.46
N TYR A 253 3.78 -13.79 1.27
CA TYR A 253 4.04 -14.53 0.05
C TYR A 253 5.48 -14.28 -0.38
N SER A 254 6.34 -15.29 -0.16
CA SER A 254 7.78 -15.16 -0.40
C SER A 254 8.13 -15.16 -1.89
N LYS A 255 9.37 -14.77 -2.23
CA LYS A 255 9.90 -14.85 -3.60
C LYS A 255 9.89 -16.27 -4.17
N GLU A 256 9.96 -17.31 -3.32
CA GLU A 256 9.84 -18.72 -3.67
C GLU A 256 8.38 -19.19 -3.80
N LYS A 257 7.42 -18.26 -3.78
CA LYS A 257 5.98 -18.52 -3.89
C LYS A 257 5.39 -19.35 -2.74
N HIS A 258 5.96 -19.20 -1.55
CA HIS A 258 5.38 -19.83 -0.34
C HIS A 258 4.48 -18.84 0.40
N LEU A 259 3.25 -19.27 0.65
CA LEU A 259 2.28 -18.51 1.41
C LEU A 259 2.30 -18.95 2.88
N THR A 260 2.61 -18.02 3.79
CA THR A 260 2.66 -18.28 5.23
C THR A 260 1.87 -17.23 6.02
N PRO A 261 1.19 -17.60 7.12
CA PRO A 261 0.57 -16.62 8.01
C PRO A 261 1.64 -15.70 8.61
N TYR A 262 1.36 -14.41 8.60
CA TYR A 262 2.30 -13.39 9.06
C TYR A 262 1.85 -12.69 10.35
N MET A 263 0.60 -12.24 10.38
CA MET A 263 -0.01 -11.61 11.55
C MET A 263 -1.51 -11.83 11.53
N HIS A 264 -2.13 -11.97 12.69
CA HIS A 264 -3.58 -12.06 12.79
C HIS A 264 -4.17 -11.06 13.78
N LYS A 265 -5.44 -10.78 13.58
CA LYS A 265 -6.25 -9.92 14.44
C LYS A 265 -7.12 -10.80 15.37
N LYS A 266 -7.29 -10.35 16.60
CA LYS A 266 -8.24 -10.91 17.57
C LYS A 266 -9.15 -9.81 18.12
N PRO A 267 -10.40 -10.10 18.46
CA PRO A 267 -11.15 -11.30 18.08
C PRO A 267 -11.41 -11.35 16.58
N ILE A 268 -11.89 -12.47 16.09
CA ILE A 268 -12.23 -12.65 14.68
C ILE A 268 -13.33 -11.67 14.24
N LEU A 269 -13.32 -11.28 12.97
CA LEU A 269 -14.19 -10.23 12.43
C LEU A 269 -15.68 -10.53 12.66
N SER A 270 -16.13 -11.79 12.48
CA SER A 270 -17.51 -12.24 12.68
C SER A 270 -18.02 -12.12 14.11
N SER A 271 -17.15 -12.03 15.09
CA SER A 271 -17.51 -11.93 16.52
C SER A 271 -17.55 -10.50 17.05
N GLN A 272 -17.35 -9.48 16.20
CA GLN A 272 -17.27 -8.08 16.62
C GLN A 272 -18.45 -7.22 16.15
N THR A 273 -18.86 -6.29 17.01
CA THR A 273 -19.82 -5.24 16.67
C THR A 273 -19.35 -3.92 17.29
N PRO A 274 -18.95 -2.89 16.51
CA PRO A 274 -18.79 -2.92 15.06
C PRO A 274 -17.62 -3.82 14.62
N MET A 275 -17.72 -4.37 13.42
CA MET A 275 -16.62 -5.15 12.82
C MET A 275 -15.39 -4.26 12.65
N THR A 276 -14.22 -4.78 13.00
CA THR A 276 -12.96 -4.05 12.94
C THR A 276 -11.98 -4.76 12.04
N VAL A 277 -11.43 -4.06 11.06
CA VAL A 277 -10.40 -4.57 10.16
C VAL A 277 -9.02 -4.08 10.56
N MET A 278 -8.01 -4.86 10.24
CA MET A 278 -6.61 -4.55 10.43
C MET A 278 -5.94 -4.48 9.07
N ASP A 279 -5.03 -3.52 8.89
CA ASP A 279 -4.13 -3.44 7.74
C ASP A 279 -2.69 -3.22 8.23
N ILE A 280 -1.73 -3.92 7.65
CA ILE A 280 -0.32 -3.60 7.85
C ILE A 280 0.03 -2.49 6.88
N CYS A 281 0.25 -1.30 7.41
CA CYS A 281 0.60 -0.13 6.61
C CYS A 281 2.01 -0.27 6.02
N MET A 282 2.93 -0.78 6.84
CA MET A 282 4.33 -0.95 6.47
C MET A 282 5.01 -1.97 7.38
N ASP A 283 5.90 -2.77 6.82
CA ASP A 283 6.85 -3.62 7.57
C ASP A 283 8.27 -3.15 7.25
N ALA A 284 8.86 -2.39 8.14
CA ALA A 284 10.16 -1.79 7.90
C ALA A 284 11.06 -1.81 9.14
N GLY A 285 12.32 -2.10 8.91
CA GLY A 285 13.32 -2.14 9.97
C GLY A 285 12.87 -3.04 11.13
N LYS A 286 12.93 -2.51 12.36
CA LYS A 286 12.57 -3.20 13.61
C LYS A 286 11.06 -3.22 13.85
N TYR A 287 10.23 -2.55 13.03
CA TYR A 287 8.85 -2.27 13.35
C TYR A 287 7.86 -2.73 12.27
N GLN A 288 6.66 -3.05 12.73
CA GLN A 288 5.46 -3.20 11.92
C GLN A 288 4.52 -2.05 12.25
N PHE A 289 4.05 -1.35 11.23
CA PHE A 289 3.08 -0.26 11.36
C PHE A 289 1.71 -0.77 10.94
N ILE A 290 0.74 -0.60 11.82
CA ILE A 290 -0.56 -1.25 11.71
C ILE A 290 -1.65 -0.20 11.84
N ALA A 291 -2.63 -0.22 10.94
CA ALA A 291 -3.87 0.52 11.09
C ALA A 291 -5.00 -0.43 11.47
N VAL A 292 -5.84 0.01 12.40
CA VAL A 292 -7.06 -0.69 12.79
C VAL A 292 -8.21 0.30 12.70
N TYR A 293 -9.27 -0.08 12.00
CA TYR A 293 -10.41 0.80 11.79
C TYR A 293 -11.72 0.00 11.79
N PRO A 294 -12.83 0.61 12.25
CA PRO A 294 -14.14 0.00 12.15
C PRO A 294 -14.51 -0.23 10.68
N TYR A 295 -14.96 -1.41 10.35
CA TYR A 295 -15.33 -1.76 8.98
C TYR A 295 -16.60 -1.03 8.52
N ARG A 296 -17.48 -0.68 9.48
CA ARG A 296 -18.74 0.01 9.21
C ARG A 296 -19.05 0.99 10.33
N GLU A 297 -19.00 2.26 10.01
CA GLU A 297 -19.57 3.31 10.85
C GLU A 297 -20.53 4.10 9.97
N THR A 298 -21.82 4.01 10.24
CA THR A 298 -22.86 4.69 9.47
C THR A 298 -22.70 6.20 9.57
N GLY A 299 -22.54 6.86 8.41
CA GLY A 299 -22.55 8.31 8.29
C GLY A 299 -21.27 9.05 8.67
N LYS A 300 -20.17 8.35 8.98
CA LYS A 300 -18.86 8.94 9.25
C LYS A 300 -17.75 8.16 8.58
N SER A 301 -16.75 8.87 8.05
CA SER A 301 -15.50 8.20 7.68
C SER A 301 -14.89 7.60 8.95
N PRO A 302 -14.54 6.31 8.98
CA PRO A 302 -13.94 5.71 10.15
C PRO A 302 -12.59 6.35 10.42
N THR A 303 -12.34 6.65 11.66
CA THR A 303 -11.04 7.15 12.11
C THR A 303 -10.16 5.96 12.46
N PRO A 304 -9.08 5.70 11.72
CA PRO A 304 -8.18 4.62 12.03
C PRO A 304 -7.42 4.91 13.33
N LYS A 305 -7.15 3.83 14.08
CA LYS A 305 -6.18 3.83 15.16
C LYS A 305 -4.87 3.26 14.61
N TYR A 306 -3.77 3.98 14.80
CA TYR A 306 -2.46 3.57 14.31
C TYR A 306 -1.63 2.97 15.44
N TYR A 307 -1.07 1.80 15.17
CA TYR A 307 -0.24 1.05 16.10
C TYR A 307 1.14 0.77 15.53
N MET A 308 2.07 0.51 16.40
CA MET A 308 3.43 0.11 16.06
C MET A 308 3.82 -1.08 16.91
N ARG A 309 4.32 -2.14 16.29
CA ARG A 309 4.79 -3.35 16.95
C ARG A 309 6.29 -3.48 16.75
N ASN A 310 7.03 -3.63 17.84
CA ASN A 310 8.44 -4.00 17.80
C ASN A 310 8.53 -5.51 17.45
N LYS A 311 9.19 -5.85 16.34
CA LYS A 311 9.30 -7.25 15.87
C LYS A 311 10.11 -8.14 16.82
N ALA A 312 11.14 -7.60 17.47
CA ALA A 312 12.02 -8.34 18.34
C ALA A 312 11.39 -8.64 19.71
N THR A 313 10.71 -7.65 20.30
CA THR A 313 10.13 -7.78 21.66
C THR A 313 8.66 -8.21 21.63
N GLY A 314 7.98 -8.03 20.50
CA GLY A 314 6.53 -8.21 20.37
C GLY A 314 5.71 -7.08 21.02
N GLU A 315 6.35 -6.06 21.61
CA GLU A 315 5.67 -4.93 22.23
C GLU A 315 4.82 -4.17 21.20
N LEU A 316 3.57 -3.91 21.57
CA LEU A 316 2.61 -3.18 20.76
C LEU A 316 2.15 -1.92 21.48
N PHE A 317 2.16 -0.79 20.79
CA PHE A 317 1.74 0.51 21.33
C PHE A 317 1.08 1.37 20.27
N ARG A 318 0.27 2.33 20.69
CA ARG A 318 -0.26 3.37 19.81
C ARG A 318 0.90 4.24 19.36
N GLN A 319 1.00 4.43 18.02
CA GLN A 319 2.05 5.29 17.49
C GLN A 319 1.70 6.77 17.72
N LYS A 320 2.73 7.51 18.13
CA LYS A 320 2.77 8.95 18.17
C LYS A 320 4.15 9.37 17.69
N ILE A 321 4.31 9.41 16.36
CA ILE A 321 5.57 9.76 15.75
C ILE A 321 5.64 11.28 15.66
N THR A 322 6.75 11.86 16.12
CA THR A 322 6.98 13.31 16.07
C THR A 322 8.17 13.62 15.18
N LEU A 323 8.15 14.80 14.57
CA LEU A 323 9.24 15.31 13.77
C LEU A 323 10.06 16.29 14.60
N SER A 324 11.35 15.97 14.86
CA SER A 324 12.22 16.80 15.71
C SER A 324 12.40 18.22 15.19
N ASP A 325 12.44 18.38 13.87
CA ASP A 325 12.65 19.67 13.21
C ASP A 325 11.37 20.51 13.08
N PHE A 326 10.21 19.99 13.56
CA PHE A 326 8.93 20.69 13.53
C PHE A 326 8.19 20.50 14.86
N GLU A 327 8.25 21.50 15.73
CA GLU A 327 7.65 21.48 17.05
C GLU A 327 6.12 21.20 17.01
N GLY A 328 5.72 20.13 17.67
CA GLY A 328 4.31 19.73 17.79
C GLY A 328 3.74 18.99 16.58
N LYS A 329 4.53 18.75 15.53
CA LYS A 329 4.07 17.99 14.37
C LYS A 329 4.05 16.49 14.68
N GLU A 330 2.87 15.91 14.55
CA GLU A 330 2.67 14.46 14.62
C GLU A 330 2.52 13.89 13.22
N LEU A 331 3.13 12.73 12.99
CA LEU A 331 3.14 12.00 11.74
C LEU A 331 2.50 10.63 11.93
N TYR A 332 1.79 10.16 10.92
CA TYR A 332 1.16 8.83 10.92
C TYR A 332 1.52 8.07 9.66
N ILE A 333 2.00 6.84 9.82
CA ILE A 333 2.20 5.93 8.68
C ILE A 333 0.85 5.39 8.27
N ASN A 334 0.43 5.79 7.07
CA ASN A 334 -0.92 5.63 6.54
C ASN A 334 -0.96 4.46 5.53
N PRO A 335 -1.98 3.59 5.55
CA PRO A 335 -2.12 2.48 4.61
C PRO A 335 -2.40 2.91 3.15
N ARG A 336 -2.69 4.17 2.90
CA ARG A 336 -3.01 4.67 1.55
C ARG A 336 -1.81 4.75 0.61
N LEU A 337 -0.62 4.89 1.15
CA LEU A 337 0.60 4.98 0.34
C LEU A 337 1.08 3.57 0.02
N LEU A 338 0.99 3.19 -1.24
CA LEU A 338 1.08 1.80 -1.70
C LEU A 338 2.46 1.38 -2.18
N ASN A 339 3.28 2.34 -2.57
CA ASN A 339 4.46 2.07 -3.37
C ASN A 339 5.71 2.55 -2.65
N TYR A 340 6.27 1.67 -1.81
CA TYR A 340 7.50 1.97 -1.09
C TYR A 340 8.69 1.34 -1.80
N TYR A 341 9.72 2.14 -1.97
CA TYR A 341 11.07 1.63 -2.06
C TYR A 341 11.43 1.02 -0.71
N GLU A 342 12.10 -0.11 -0.71
CA GLU A 342 12.42 -0.92 0.47
C GLU A 342 12.77 -0.08 1.71
N HIS A 343 12.00 -0.24 2.79
CA HIS A 343 12.18 0.42 4.10
C HIS A 343 11.97 1.93 4.16
N ALA A 344 11.68 2.61 3.03
CA ALA A 344 11.46 4.04 3.00
C ALA A 344 9.98 4.41 2.97
N TYR A 345 9.62 5.45 3.67
CA TYR A 345 8.29 6.07 3.67
C TYR A 345 8.44 7.58 3.47
N HIS A 346 7.47 8.21 2.86
CA HIS A 346 7.44 9.66 2.78
C HIS A 346 6.15 10.23 3.39
N PHE A 347 6.32 11.36 4.04
CA PHE A 347 5.23 12.20 4.50
C PHE A 347 5.22 13.48 3.68
N GLU A 348 4.06 14.04 3.48
CA GLU A 348 3.89 15.31 2.80
C GLU A 348 3.57 16.38 3.84
N LEU A 349 4.33 17.48 3.83
CA LEU A 349 4.10 18.66 4.65
C LEU A 349 3.57 19.78 3.75
N ASP A 350 2.40 20.28 4.10
CA ASP A 350 1.79 21.41 3.42
C ASP A 350 2.65 22.68 3.57
N PHE A 351 2.89 23.37 2.47
CA PHE A 351 3.78 24.53 2.49
C PHE A 351 3.21 25.69 3.32
N ALA A 352 1.89 25.92 3.29
CA ALA A 352 1.29 26.99 4.10
C ALA A 352 1.42 26.69 5.60
N GLU A 353 1.34 25.42 6.01
CA GLU A 353 1.61 25.00 7.40
C GLU A 353 3.09 25.25 7.76
N LEU A 354 4.01 24.95 6.85
CA LEU A 354 5.45 25.18 7.05
C LEU A 354 5.79 26.67 7.14
N GLU A 355 5.23 27.49 6.28
CA GLU A 355 5.39 28.94 6.31
C GLU A 355 4.91 29.53 7.64
N GLU A 356 3.70 29.15 8.09
CA GLU A 356 3.16 29.56 9.38
C GLU A 356 4.08 29.14 10.53
N ALA A 357 4.56 27.88 10.50
CA ALA A 357 5.48 27.35 11.51
C ALA A 357 6.84 28.07 11.51
N TYR A 358 7.35 28.45 10.34
CA TYR A 358 8.58 29.21 10.19
C TYR A 358 8.49 30.58 10.90
N TYR A 359 7.45 31.36 10.63
CA TYR A 359 7.25 32.65 11.26
C TYR A 359 6.92 32.57 12.76
N LYS A 360 6.38 31.44 13.21
CA LYS A 360 6.15 31.15 14.64
C LYS A 360 7.37 30.55 15.36
N ASN A 361 8.53 30.44 14.68
CA ASN A 361 9.75 29.81 15.19
C ASN A 361 9.56 28.36 15.70
N LYS A 362 8.70 27.60 15.07
CA LYS A 362 8.45 26.19 15.37
C LYS A 362 9.30 25.23 14.55
N LEU A 363 10.04 25.72 13.58
CA LEU A 363 10.96 24.93 12.76
C LEU A 363 12.39 25.06 13.26
N SER A 364 13.16 23.98 13.12
CA SER A 364 14.59 23.90 13.45
C SER A 364 15.35 23.09 12.40
N GLY A 365 16.67 23.01 12.55
CA GLY A 365 17.55 22.17 11.75
C GLY A 365 17.40 22.35 10.24
N LYS A 366 17.55 21.24 9.51
CA LYS A 366 17.51 21.20 8.05
C LYS A 366 16.17 21.61 7.47
N LEU A 367 15.07 21.33 8.17
CA LEU A 367 13.73 21.72 7.70
C LEU A 367 13.60 23.26 7.70
N LYS A 368 14.07 23.92 8.74
CA LYS A 368 14.05 25.39 8.81
C LYS A 368 14.90 26.02 7.71
N GLU A 369 16.09 25.48 7.45
CA GLU A 369 16.98 25.95 6.39
C GLU A 369 16.34 25.81 5.01
N LEU A 370 15.72 24.66 4.73
CA LEU A 370 15.01 24.41 3.49
C LEU A 370 13.85 25.41 3.32
N VAL A 371 12.99 25.56 4.32
CA VAL A 371 11.83 26.47 4.24
C VAL A 371 12.27 27.92 4.06
N ALA A 372 13.34 28.36 4.73
CA ALA A 372 13.89 29.67 4.53
C ALA A 372 14.29 29.92 3.07
N SER A 373 15.00 28.96 2.47
CA SER A 373 15.41 29.04 1.06
C SER A 373 14.21 29.04 0.10
N LEU A 374 13.15 28.28 0.40
CA LEU A 374 11.94 28.25 -0.42
C LEU A 374 11.20 29.59 -0.38
N LEU A 375 11.10 30.21 0.80
CA LEU A 375 10.49 31.53 0.97
C LEU A 375 11.28 32.63 0.24
N GLU A 376 12.61 32.58 0.27
CA GLU A 376 13.47 33.53 -0.47
C GLU A 376 13.29 33.40 -1.99
N ASN A 377 12.99 32.22 -2.49
CA ASN A 377 12.80 31.95 -3.93
C ASN A 377 11.33 32.04 -4.37
N GLU A 378 10.40 32.44 -3.49
CA GLU A 378 8.95 32.52 -3.74
C GLU A 378 8.36 31.15 -4.18
N GLU A 379 8.93 30.04 -3.70
CA GLU A 379 8.44 28.70 -3.97
C GLU A 379 7.44 28.27 -2.91
N SER A 380 6.33 27.66 -3.33
CA SER A 380 5.21 27.31 -2.44
C SER A 380 4.76 25.85 -2.55
N ASN A 381 5.58 24.97 -3.15
CA ASN A 381 5.27 23.56 -3.24
C ASN A 381 5.47 22.85 -1.90
N ASN A 382 4.68 21.79 -1.69
CA ASN A 382 4.79 20.96 -0.49
C ASN A 382 6.20 20.35 -0.35
N VAL A 383 6.61 20.14 0.89
CA VAL A 383 7.87 19.49 1.24
C VAL A 383 7.60 18.05 1.62
N PHE A 384 8.40 17.13 1.11
CA PHE A 384 8.35 15.72 1.47
C PHE A 384 9.40 15.41 2.53
N VAL A 385 8.99 14.66 3.54
CA VAL A 385 9.88 14.09 4.56
C VAL A 385 10.09 12.63 4.20
N PHE A 386 11.28 12.26 3.80
CA PHE A 386 11.64 10.86 3.58
C PHE A 386 12.20 10.26 4.86
N ALA A 387 11.75 9.06 5.18
CA ALA A 387 12.16 8.28 6.33
C ALA A 387 12.65 6.90 5.87
N ASP A 388 13.94 6.63 6.06
CA ASP A 388 14.56 5.32 5.81
C ASP A 388 14.68 4.58 7.14
N PHE A 389 13.84 3.57 7.37
CA PHE A 389 13.76 2.84 8.64
C PHE A 389 14.91 1.85 8.83
N TYR A 390 15.49 1.81 10.06
CA TYR A 390 16.60 0.94 10.46
C TYR A 390 16.18 -0.49 10.76
#